data_7b77a204fd7e0ac550401f2f75a08bb8
#
_entry.id   7b77a204fd7e0ac550401f2f75a08bb8
#
_cell.length_a   1.000
_cell.length_b   1.000
_cell.length_c   1.000
_cell.angle_alpha   90.00
_cell.angle_beta   90.00
_cell.angle_gamma   90.00
#
_symmetry.space_group_name_H-M   'P 1'
#
loop_
_entity.id
_entity.type
_entity.pdbx_description
1 polymer ?
#
loop_
_entity_poly.entity_id
_entity_poly.type
_entity_poly.pdbx_seq_one_letter_code
_entity_poly.pdbx_strand_id
1 'polypeptide(L)'
;MELRHLRYFLAVAEELNFRRAAEMLYITQPPLTRQVQELEQELGVKLFDRLGKKIKLTSAGEFLRKEARLLLDRADEIKRLVKATEEGEQSRLRLGFIESALHSFLPGVLSDLREKKPEISFELFEMSTEEQVEALLHGRLDVGFIRNWGQVEDLEYTRIIDETFVAIYSKKLSGSRNASSLEELAGLPFISFSRSKAPGLVGRIDEAFALNNLRPRHIFDGGGLETILKLLLMGLGWAILPWYTVSHAMEAKELIHFEIPNIKKRIEIGVARPKGKKSEAVKAFLDSIQALKS
;
A
#
# COMPACT_ATOMS: atom_id res chain seq x y z
N MET A 1 14.64 -18.69 -24.05
CA MET A 1 14.51 -17.50 -23.14
C MET A 1 15.05 -17.85 -21.77
N GLU A 2 16.02 -17.08 -21.27
CA GLU A 2 16.64 -17.25 -19.95
C GLU A 2 16.26 -16.09 -19.01
N LEU A 3 16.32 -16.32 -17.70
CA LEU A 3 16.05 -15.24 -16.72
C LEU A 3 16.99 -14.04 -16.88
N ARG A 4 18.19 -14.26 -17.39
CA ARG A 4 19.15 -13.19 -17.69
C ARG A 4 18.66 -12.28 -18.80
N HIS A 5 18.04 -12.81 -19.86
CA HIS A 5 17.43 -12.01 -20.93
C HIS A 5 16.35 -11.09 -20.40
N LEU A 6 15.51 -11.61 -19.49
CA LEU A 6 14.44 -10.82 -18.86
C LEU A 6 14.98 -9.71 -17.97
N ARG A 7 16.05 -9.96 -17.18
CA ARG A 7 16.71 -8.93 -16.36
C ARG A 7 17.29 -7.81 -17.22
N TYR A 8 17.95 -8.16 -18.32
CA TYR A 8 18.53 -7.19 -19.23
C TYR A 8 17.46 -6.36 -19.95
N PHE A 9 16.41 -7.01 -20.40
CA PHE A 9 15.25 -6.35 -20.97
C PHE A 9 14.62 -5.36 -19.98
N LEU A 10 14.35 -5.76 -18.74
CA LEU A 10 13.77 -4.89 -17.72
C LEU A 10 14.66 -3.67 -17.41
N ALA A 11 15.96 -3.86 -17.29
CA ALA A 11 16.89 -2.74 -17.07
C ALA A 11 16.81 -1.71 -18.19
N VAL A 12 16.72 -2.14 -19.45
CA VAL A 12 16.54 -1.23 -20.58
C VAL A 12 15.15 -0.60 -20.59
N ALA A 13 14.11 -1.34 -20.19
CA ALA A 13 12.75 -0.86 -20.12
C ALA A 13 12.53 0.22 -19.04
N GLU A 14 13.28 0.16 -17.95
CA GLU A 14 13.25 1.16 -16.86
C GLU A 14 14.02 2.42 -17.25
N GLU A 15 15.22 2.28 -17.80
CA GLU A 15 16.09 3.39 -18.14
C GLU A 15 15.72 4.05 -19.48
N LEU A 16 15.01 3.36 -20.38
CA LEU A 16 14.77 3.73 -21.77
C LEU A 16 16.05 4.18 -22.50
N ASN A 17 17.17 3.60 -22.06
CA ASN A 17 18.52 3.94 -22.53
C ASN A 17 19.47 2.76 -22.30
N PHE A 18 19.96 2.14 -23.39
CA PHE A 18 20.85 0.99 -23.30
C PHE A 18 22.19 1.28 -22.60
N ARG A 19 22.73 2.49 -22.72
CA ARG A 19 23.98 2.86 -22.05
C ARG A 19 23.78 2.95 -20.55
N ARG A 20 22.76 3.66 -20.08
CA ARG A 20 22.44 3.79 -18.65
C ARG A 20 22.08 2.45 -18.01
N ALA A 21 21.30 1.63 -18.73
CA ALA A 21 20.98 0.29 -18.29
C ALA A 21 22.23 -0.59 -18.15
N ALA A 22 23.19 -0.48 -19.06
CA ALA A 22 24.45 -1.19 -18.99
C ALA A 22 25.31 -0.72 -17.78
N GLU A 23 25.38 0.59 -17.55
CA GLU A 23 26.05 1.19 -16.39
C GLU A 23 25.42 0.68 -15.08
N MET A 24 24.09 0.64 -14.98
CA MET A 24 23.36 0.12 -13.82
C MET A 24 23.63 -1.37 -13.57
N LEU A 25 23.80 -2.15 -14.64
CA LEU A 25 24.11 -3.57 -14.56
C LEU A 25 25.60 -3.89 -14.41
N TYR A 26 26.47 -2.87 -14.36
CA TYR A 26 27.94 -3.01 -14.31
C TYR A 26 28.51 -3.83 -15.47
N ILE A 27 27.95 -3.65 -16.67
CA ILE A 27 28.43 -4.28 -17.92
C ILE A 27 28.64 -3.24 -19.00
N THR A 28 29.25 -3.66 -20.12
CA THR A 28 29.34 -2.82 -21.31
C THR A 28 28.06 -2.88 -22.15
N GLN A 29 27.75 -1.84 -22.90
CA GLN A 29 26.54 -1.76 -23.73
C GLN A 29 26.40 -2.86 -24.80
N PRO A 30 27.50 -3.27 -25.55
CA PRO A 30 27.36 -4.25 -26.62
C PRO A 30 26.74 -5.60 -26.19
N PRO A 31 27.19 -6.27 -25.12
CA PRO A 31 26.56 -7.51 -24.70
C PRO A 31 25.10 -7.33 -24.26
N LEU A 32 24.75 -6.20 -23.62
CA LEU A 32 23.36 -5.92 -23.25
C LEU A 32 22.47 -5.81 -24.50
N THR A 33 22.93 -5.05 -25.48
CA THR A 33 22.20 -4.87 -26.76
C THR A 33 21.99 -6.20 -27.46
N ARG A 34 23.03 -7.04 -27.51
CA ARG A 34 22.97 -8.36 -28.14
C ARG A 34 21.96 -9.26 -27.45
N GLN A 35 21.97 -9.35 -26.13
CA GLN A 35 21.07 -10.20 -25.37
C GLN A 35 19.59 -9.77 -25.51
N VAL A 36 19.32 -8.47 -25.58
CA VAL A 36 17.97 -7.96 -25.85
C VAL A 36 17.53 -8.28 -27.29
N GLN A 37 18.44 -8.19 -28.25
CA GLN A 37 18.15 -8.57 -29.65
C GLN A 37 17.90 -10.08 -29.80
N GLU A 38 18.66 -10.92 -29.11
CA GLU A 38 18.45 -12.37 -29.06
C GLU A 38 17.06 -12.69 -28.49
N LEU A 39 16.64 -11.98 -27.43
CA LEU A 39 15.29 -12.12 -26.87
C LEU A 39 14.20 -11.71 -27.87
N GLU A 40 14.37 -10.56 -28.57
CA GLU A 40 13.43 -10.13 -29.62
C GLU A 40 13.33 -11.16 -30.77
N GLN A 41 14.48 -11.74 -31.18
CA GLN A 41 14.51 -12.79 -32.21
C GLN A 41 13.80 -14.06 -31.77
N GLU A 42 14.03 -14.51 -30.53
CA GLU A 42 13.39 -15.70 -29.98
C GLU A 42 11.87 -15.53 -29.84
N LEU A 43 11.41 -14.34 -29.45
CA LEU A 43 9.98 -14.02 -29.34
C LEU A 43 9.33 -13.67 -30.68
N GLY A 44 10.11 -13.41 -31.73
CA GLY A 44 9.62 -13.04 -33.05
C GLY A 44 9.00 -11.64 -33.15
N VAL A 45 9.18 -10.81 -32.12
CA VAL A 45 8.60 -9.46 -32.03
C VAL A 45 9.61 -8.43 -31.54
N LYS A 46 9.42 -7.17 -31.90
CA LYS A 46 10.19 -6.06 -31.33
C LYS A 46 9.61 -5.64 -29.99
N LEU A 47 10.48 -5.48 -29.02
CA LEU A 47 10.14 -5.02 -27.67
C LEU A 47 10.39 -3.52 -27.50
N PHE A 48 11.31 -2.97 -28.30
CA PHE A 48 11.65 -1.55 -28.32
C PHE A 48 11.52 -0.94 -29.70
N ASP A 49 10.88 0.23 -29.77
CA ASP A 49 10.91 1.12 -30.91
C ASP A 49 12.07 2.09 -30.79
N ARG A 50 12.84 2.21 -31.86
CA ARG A 50 13.96 3.16 -31.98
C ARG A 50 13.53 4.35 -32.86
N LEU A 51 13.05 5.41 -32.22
CA LEU A 51 12.68 6.66 -32.89
C LEU A 51 13.87 7.65 -32.82
N GLY A 52 14.81 7.48 -33.73
CA GLY A 52 16.06 8.27 -33.73
C GLY A 52 16.91 8.01 -32.49
N LYS A 53 17.10 9.04 -31.65
CA LYS A 53 17.85 8.90 -30.36
C LYS A 53 17.00 8.45 -29.16
N LYS A 54 15.69 8.34 -29.31
CA LYS A 54 14.78 7.95 -28.25
C LYS A 54 14.37 6.49 -28.40
N ILE A 55 14.29 5.80 -27.27
CA ILE A 55 13.83 4.42 -27.16
C ILE A 55 12.49 4.44 -26.44
N LYS A 56 11.52 3.68 -26.93
CA LYS A 56 10.23 3.46 -26.27
C LYS A 56 9.90 1.97 -26.31
N LEU A 57 9.10 1.51 -25.35
CA LEU A 57 8.54 0.17 -25.42
C LEU A 57 7.47 0.09 -26.51
N THR A 58 7.43 -1.05 -27.18
CA THR A 58 6.28 -1.43 -28.02
C THR A 58 5.16 -1.95 -27.14
N SER A 59 3.97 -2.21 -27.68
CA SER A 59 2.88 -2.89 -26.94
C SER A 59 3.32 -4.26 -26.42
N ALA A 60 4.09 -5.02 -27.22
CA ALA A 60 4.69 -6.30 -26.80
C ALA A 60 5.72 -6.09 -25.69
N GLY A 61 6.53 -5.01 -25.74
CA GLY A 61 7.48 -4.64 -24.70
C GLY A 61 6.78 -4.28 -23.39
N GLU A 62 5.68 -3.51 -23.43
CA GLU A 62 4.90 -3.18 -22.23
C GLU A 62 4.27 -4.44 -21.59
N PHE A 63 3.75 -5.34 -22.41
CA PHE A 63 3.24 -6.64 -21.93
C PHE A 63 4.38 -7.45 -21.27
N LEU A 64 5.49 -7.63 -21.98
CA LEU A 64 6.62 -8.40 -21.46
C LEU A 64 7.21 -7.77 -20.19
N ARG A 65 7.22 -6.44 -20.07
CA ARG A 65 7.70 -5.75 -18.86
C ARG A 65 6.96 -6.21 -17.60
N LYS A 66 5.64 -6.37 -17.69
CA LYS A 66 4.81 -6.88 -16.58
C LYS A 66 5.13 -8.34 -16.28
N GLU A 67 5.05 -9.20 -17.30
CA GLU A 67 5.24 -10.63 -17.13
C GLU A 67 6.68 -11.02 -16.71
N ALA A 68 7.69 -10.33 -17.27
CA ALA A 68 9.09 -10.58 -16.91
C ALA A 68 9.38 -10.22 -15.44
N ARG A 69 8.77 -9.13 -14.93
CA ARG A 69 8.87 -8.77 -13.50
C ARG A 69 8.32 -9.89 -12.64
N LEU A 70 7.11 -10.38 -12.94
CA LEU A 70 6.45 -11.48 -12.27
C LEU A 70 7.34 -12.74 -12.18
N LEU A 71 7.89 -13.11 -13.32
CA LEU A 71 8.68 -14.33 -13.45
C LEU A 71 10.00 -14.23 -12.69
N LEU A 72 10.67 -13.08 -12.70
CA LEU A 72 11.89 -12.84 -11.95
C LEU A 72 11.65 -12.81 -10.45
N ASP A 73 10.59 -12.14 -10.00
CA ASP A 73 10.19 -12.10 -8.59
C ASP A 73 9.89 -13.53 -8.08
N ARG A 74 9.19 -14.34 -8.89
CA ARG A 74 8.94 -15.75 -8.56
C ARG A 74 10.22 -16.61 -8.51
N ALA A 75 11.14 -16.39 -9.44
CA ALA A 75 12.41 -17.08 -9.44
C ALA A 75 13.25 -16.75 -8.19
N ASP A 76 13.26 -15.49 -7.77
CA ASP A 76 13.99 -15.07 -6.57
C ASP A 76 13.28 -15.54 -5.29
N GLU A 77 11.95 -15.65 -5.28
CA GLU A 77 11.19 -16.30 -4.22
C GLU A 77 11.55 -17.78 -4.08
N ILE A 78 11.59 -18.53 -5.19
CA ILE A 78 11.98 -19.95 -5.16
C ILE A 78 13.38 -20.14 -4.56
N LYS A 79 14.37 -19.32 -4.96
CA LYS A 79 15.72 -19.37 -4.38
C LYS A 79 15.71 -19.16 -2.87
N ARG A 80 14.90 -18.21 -2.41
CA ARG A 80 14.77 -17.91 -0.98
C ARG A 80 14.09 -19.05 -0.23
N LEU A 81 13.00 -19.61 -0.77
CA LEU A 81 12.30 -20.75 -0.17
C LEU A 81 13.19 -21.98 -0.04
N VAL A 82 14.02 -22.25 -1.05
CA VAL A 82 15.00 -23.33 -1.01
C VAL A 82 16.03 -23.10 0.11
N LYS A 83 16.57 -21.88 0.25
CA LYS A 83 17.48 -21.55 1.36
C LYS A 83 16.79 -21.68 2.72
N ALA A 84 15.59 -21.16 2.86
CA ALA A 84 14.80 -21.25 4.09
C ALA A 84 14.54 -22.70 4.52
N THR A 85 14.45 -23.64 3.56
CA THR A 85 14.28 -25.07 3.85
C THR A 85 15.53 -25.69 4.48
N GLU A 86 16.73 -25.22 4.12
CA GLU A 86 18.00 -25.70 4.70
C GLU A 86 18.31 -25.05 6.06
N GLU A 87 18.03 -23.75 6.20
CA GLU A 87 18.45 -22.93 7.34
C GLU A 87 17.44 -22.95 8.51
N GLY A 88 16.32 -23.68 8.38
CA GLY A 88 15.25 -23.67 9.40
C GLY A 88 14.52 -22.31 9.50
N GLU A 89 14.72 -21.42 8.55
CA GLU A 89 14.11 -20.08 8.47
C GLU A 89 12.60 -20.12 8.08
N GLN A 90 11.85 -21.09 8.65
CA GLN A 90 10.38 -21.11 8.50
C GLN A 90 9.69 -19.96 9.25
N SER A 91 10.47 -19.08 9.84
CA SER A 91 10.02 -18.10 10.84
C SER A 91 10.04 -16.66 10.37
N ARG A 92 10.18 -16.36 9.06
CA ARG A 92 10.18 -14.97 8.57
C ARG A 92 8.83 -14.63 7.97
N LEU A 93 8.23 -13.52 8.40
CA LEU A 93 6.93 -13.03 7.96
C LEU A 93 7.07 -11.63 7.34
N ARG A 94 6.75 -11.49 6.06
CA ARG A 94 6.75 -10.22 5.33
C ARG A 94 5.34 -9.66 5.33
N LEU A 95 5.16 -8.59 6.05
CA LEU A 95 3.89 -7.92 6.25
C LEU A 95 3.83 -6.60 5.51
N GLY A 96 2.90 -6.47 4.57
CA GLY A 96 2.48 -5.18 4.04
C GLY A 96 1.44 -4.54 4.96
N PHE A 97 1.50 -3.24 5.13
CA PHE A 97 0.48 -2.52 5.89
C PHE A 97 0.22 -1.12 5.34
N ILE A 98 -1.01 -0.65 5.53
CA ILE A 98 -1.39 0.74 5.36
C ILE A 98 -1.18 1.50 6.67
N GLU A 99 -0.85 2.79 6.60
CA GLU A 99 -0.56 3.66 7.76
C GLU A 99 -1.60 3.49 8.90
N SER A 100 -2.88 3.39 8.55
CA SER A 100 -3.96 3.22 9.54
C SER A 100 -3.88 1.92 10.34
N ALA A 101 -3.38 0.83 9.76
CA ALA A 101 -3.21 -0.43 10.49
C ALA A 101 -2.12 -0.32 11.56
N LEU A 102 -1.03 0.42 11.26
CA LEU A 102 0.06 0.66 12.20
C LEU A 102 -0.40 1.49 13.41
N HIS A 103 -1.22 2.50 13.17
CA HIS A 103 -1.74 3.38 14.24
C HIS A 103 -2.92 2.78 15.01
N SER A 104 -3.31 1.54 14.71
CA SER A 104 -4.47 0.90 15.30
C SER A 104 -4.12 -0.45 15.93
N PHE A 105 -4.37 -1.52 15.22
CA PHE A 105 -4.33 -2.88 15.77
C PHE A 105 -3.03 -3.64 15.49
N LEU A 106 -2.25 -3.25 14.47
CA LEU A 106 -1.04 -3.98 14.08
C LEU A 106 -0.01 -4.11 15.21
N PRO A 107 0.28 -3.07 16.02
CA PRO A 107 1.21 -3.20 17.13
C PRO A 107 0.77 -4.27 18.14
N GLY A 108 -0.51 -4.35 18.46
CA GLY A 108 -1.08 -5.38 19.36
C GLY A 108 -0.90 -6.79 18.78
N VAL A 109 -1.20 -6.99 17.49
CA VAL A 109 -0.99 -8.28 16.79
C VAL A 109 0.48 -8.71 16.85
N LEU A 110 1.40 -7.79 16.54
CA LEU A 110 2.84 -8.09 16.53
C LEU A 110 3.37 -8.40 17.92
N SER A 111 2.87 -7.70 18.96
CA SER A 111 3.22 -7.95 20.36
C SER A 111 2.76 -9.33 20.80
N ASP A 112 1.50 -9.69 20.53
CA ASP A 112 0.93 -11.00 20.87
C ASP A 112 1.67 -12.14 20.16
N LEU A 113 1.96 -11.95 18.86
CA LEU A 113 2.69 -12.96 18.09
C LEU A 113 4.13 -13.11 18.58
N ARG A 114 4.81 -12.02 18.94
CA ARG A 114 6.17 -12.07 19.48
C ARG A 114 6.26 -12.79 20.81
N GLU A 115 5.22 -12.64 21.65
CA GLU A 115 5.12 -13.34 22.92
C GLU A 115 4.89 -14.86 22.73
N LYS A 116 3.98 -15.22 21.82
CA LYS A 116 3.62 -16.63 21.55
C LYS A 116 4.63 -17.38 20.69
N LYS A 117 5.31 -16.68 19.79
CA LYS A 117 6.19 -17.24 18.77
C LYS A 117 7.44 -16.35 18.57
N PRO A 118 8.34 -16.28 19.60
CA PRO A 118 9.51 -15.41 19.59
C PRO A 118 10.50 -15.72 18.45
N GLU A 119 10.45 -16.92 17.89
CA GLU A 119 11.24 -17.36 16.75
C GLU A 119 10.82 -16.70 15.42
N ILE A 120 9.62 -16.08 15.34
CA ILE A 120 9.16 -15.44 14.11
C ILE A 120 9.75 -14.04 14.00
N SER A 121 10.52 -13.79 12.94
CA SER A 121 11.00 -12.47 12.57
C SER A 121 10.04 -11.77 11.61
N PHE A 122 9.95 -10.44 11.69
CA PHE A 122 9.07 -9.64 10.84
C PHE A 122 9.86 -8.73 9.92
N GLU A 123 9.40 -8.62 8.68
CA GLU A 123 9.74 -7.52 7.78
C GLU A 123 8.46 -6.73 7.53
N LEU A 124 8.47 -5.45 7.84
CA LEU A 124 7.30 -4.58 7.75
C LEU A 124 7.47 -3.60 6.60
N PHE A 125 6.46 -3.53 5.73
CA PHE A 125 6.47 -2.67 4.54
C PHE A 125 5.24 -1.77 4.55
N GLU A 126 5.46 -0.48 4.70
CA GLU A 126 4.39 0.51 4.50
C GLU A 126 4.15 0.70 3.01
N MET A 127 2.96 0.34 2.54
CA MET A 127 2.59 0.32 1.13
C MET A 127 1.11 0.66 0.97
N SER A 128 0.74 1.24 -0.17
CA SER A 128 -0.68 1.40 -0.55
C SER A 128 -1.36 0.03 -0.73
N THR A 129 -2.70 0.02 -0.75
CA THR A 129 -3.45 -1.22 -1.00
C THR A 129 -3.08 -1.84 -2.35
N GLU A 130 -2.92 -1.02 -3.39
CA GLU A 130 -2.56 -1.41 -4.75
C GLU A 130 -1.19 -2.09 -4.79
N GLU A 131 -0.20 -1.46 -4.18
CA GLU A 131 1.17 -1.99 -4.10
C GLU A 131 1.22 -3.29 -3.31
N GLN A 132 0.44 -3.40 -2.21
CA GLN A 132 0.34 -4.63 -1.43
C GLN A 132 -0.30 -5.77 -2.23
N VAL A 133 -1.39 -5.51 -2.95
CA VAL A 133 -2.05 -6.51 -3.81
C VAL A 133 -1.05 -7.03 -4.85
N GLU A 134 -0.33 -6.13 -5.52
CA GLU A 134 0.72 -6.51 -6.46
C GLU A 134 1.82 -7.33 -5.79
N ALA A 135 2.31 -6.89 -4.63
CA ALA A 135 3.37 -7.58 -3.90
C ALA A 135 2.95 -8.97 -3.39
N LEU A 136 1.68 -9.14 -2.98
CA LEU A 136 1.12 -10.44 -2.59
C LEU A 136 1.03 -11.41 -3.77
N LEU A 137 0.53 -10.95 -4.93
CA LEU A 137 0.44 -11.76 -6.13
C LEU A 137 1.82 -12.24 -6.63
N HIS A 138 2.86 -11.42 -6.39
CA HIS A 138 4.24 -11.72 -6.78
C HIS A 138 5.05 -12.42 -5.69
N GLY A 139 4.45 -12.80 -4.56
CA GLY A 139 5.14 -13.45 -3.45
C GLY A 139 6.20 -12.57 -2.76
N ARG A 140 6.17 -11.25 -2.96
CA ARG A 140 7.03 -10.30 -2.24
C ARG A 140 6.54 -10.04 -0.81
N LEU A 141 5.25 -10.21 -0.56
CA LEU A 141 4.61 -10.22 0.75
C LEU A 141 3.98 -11.57 1.03
N ASP A 142 3.92 -11.95 2.30
CA ASP A 142 3.22 -13.14 2.78
C ASP A 142 1.80 -12.79 3.21
N VAL A 143 1.62 -11.60 3.79
CA VAL A 143 0.35 -11.05 4.27
C VAL A 143 0.33 -9.54 4.04
N GLY A 144 -0.84 -8.99 3.74
CA GLY A 144 -1.04 -7.55 3.60
C GLY A 144 -2.28 -7.07 4.36
N PHE A 145 -2.14 -5.95 5.07
CA PHE A 145 -3.29 -5.23 5.62
C PHE A 145 -3.77 -4.20 4.62
N ILE A 146 -4.86 -4.52 3.94
CA ILE A 146 -5.41 -3.71 2.87
C ILE A 146 -6.83 -3.22 3.19
N ARG A 147 -7.21 -2.11 2.57
CA ARG A 147 -8.62 -1.73 2.48
C ARG A 147 -9.30 -2.64 1.46
N ASN A 148 -10.62 -2.83 1.60
CA ASN A 148 -11.38 -3.65 0.65
C ASN A 148 -11.13 -3.16 -0.79
N TRP A 149 -10.49 -4.01 -1.57
CA TRP A 149 -10.08 -3.77 -2.97
C TRP A 149 -11.00 -4.47 -3.97
N GLY A 150 -12.02 -5.16 -3.49
CA GLY A 150 -12.82 -6.08 -4.28
C GLY A 150 -12.26 -7.51 -4.25
N GLN A 151 -12.82 -8.38 -5.07
CA GLN A 151 -12.32 -9.76 -5.17
C GLN A 151 -11.15 -9.83 -6.15
N VAL A 152 -10.02 -10.35 -5.66
CA VAL A 152 -8.87 -10.72 -6.49
C VAL A 152 -8.80 -12.24 -6.49
N GLU A 153 -8.85 -12.85 -7.68
CA GLU A 153 -9.03 -14.31 -7.84
C GLU A 153 -8.01 -15.14 -7.09
N ASP A 154 -6.75 -14.69 -7.04
CA ASP A 154 -5.64 -15.43 -6.43
C ASP A 154 -5.35 -15.05 -4.98
N LEU A 155 -6.12 -14.13 -4.40
CA LEU A 155 -5.99 -13.72 -3.00
C LEU A 155 -7.16 -14.20 -2.17
N GLU A 156 -6.88 -14.57 -0.91
CA GLU A 156 -7.88 -14.70 0.14
C GLU A 156 -7.89 -13.41 0.95
N TYR A 157 -9.07 -12.87 1.16
CA TYR A 157 -9.31 -11.68 1.97
C TYR A 157 -10.17 -12.04 3.18
N THR A 158 -9.72 -11.65 4.36
CA THR A 158 -10.47 -11.79 5.60
C THR A 158 -10.64 -10.41 6.22
N ARG A 159 -11.88 -9.94 6.31
CA ARG A 159 -12.24 -8.68 6.96
C ARG A 159 -11.88 -8.71 8.45
N ILE A 160 -11.26 -7.64 8.93
CA ILE A 160 -10.90 -7.47 10.35
C ILE A 160 -11.75 -6.40 11.00
N ILE A 161 -11.82 -5.20 10.43
CA ILE A 161 -12.42 -4.01 11.00
C ILE A 161 -13.27 -3.29 9.97
N ASP A 162 -14.37 -2.69 10.45
CA ASP A 162 -15.12 -1.66 9.75
C ASP A 162 -14.70 -0.30 10.27
N GLU A 163 -14.15 0.52 9.39
CA GLU A 163 -13.84 1.92 9.72
C GLU A 163 -15.06 2.82 9.48
N THR A 164 -15.44 3.58 10.49
CA THR A 164 -16.35 4.73 10.35
C THR A 164 -15.53 6.01 10.23
N PHE A 165 -16.08 7.00 9.55
CA PHE A 165 -15.47 8.32 9.45
C PHE A 165 -16.03 9.27 10.50
N VAL A 166 -15.15 10.10 11.02
CA VAL A 166 -15.51 11.20 11.92
C VAL A 166 -14.97 12.52 11.38
N ALA A 167 -15.74 13.58 11.55
CA ALA A 167 -15.21 14.94 11.47
C ALA A 167 -14.46 15.23 12.77
N ILE A 168 -13.26 15.77 12.67
CA ILE A 168 -12.40 16.03 13.82
C ILE A 168 -11.74 17.41 13.72
N TYR A 169 -11.66 18.10 14.83
CA TYR A 169 -11.03 19.42 14.95
C TYR A 169 -10.55 19.68 16.38
N SER A 170 -9.65 20.66 16.54
CA SER A 170 -9.19 21.08 17.86
C SER A 170 -10.09 22.15 18.46
N LYS A 171 -10.21 22.17 19.79
CA LYS A 171 -10.83 23.27 20.56
C LYS A 171 -10.18 24.62 20.27
N LYS A 172 -8.94 24.63 19.78
CA LYS A 172 -8.19 25.82 19.39
C LYS A 172 -8.61 26.38 18.02
N LEU A 173 -9.40 25.63 17.23
CA LEU A 173 -9.82 26.07 15.89
C LEU A 173 -10.77 27.27 16.02
N SER A 174 -10.31 28.42 15.54
CA SER A 174 -11.10 29.65 15.56
C SER A 174 -12.36 29.49 14.71
N GLY A 175 -13.51 29.86 15.27
CA GLY A 175 -14.81 29.78 14.59
C GLY A 175 -15.52 28.43 14.70
N SER A 176 -14.94 27.39 15.31
CA SER A 176 -15.57 26.07 15.43
C SER A 176 -16.76 26.03 16.41
N ARG A 177 -16.78 26.88 17.43
CA ARG A 177 -17.88 27.06 18.43
C ARG A 177 -18.54 25.75 18.89
N ASN A 178 -17.76 24.69 19.11
CA ASN A 178 -18.24 23.35 19.40
C ASN A 178 -19.13 22.77 18.27
N ALA A 179 -18.70 22.92 17.04
CA ALA A 179 -19.39 22.42 15.86
C ALA A 179 -19.77 20.94 16.03
N SER A 180 -20.98 20.60 15.65
CA SER A 180 -21.57 19.27 15.73
C SER A 180 -22.09 18.76 14.39
N SER A 181 -21.92 19.54 13.33
CA SER A 181 -22.28 19.17 11.96
C SER A 181 -21.23 19.60 10.94
N LEU A 182 -21.29 18.98 9.76
CA LEU A 182 -20.37 19.33 8.65
C LEU A 182 -20.63 20.74 8.13
N GLU A 183 -21.88 21.18 8.14
CA GLU A 183 -22.30 22.52 7.67
C GLU A 183 -21.63 23.61 8.51
N GLU A 184 -21.51 23.41 9.83
CA GLU A 184 -20.86 24.33 10.74
C GLU A 184 -19.35 24.42 10.51
N LEU A 185 -18.72 23.33 10.03
CA LEU A 185 -17.30 23.28 9.71
C LEU A 185 -16.97 23.66 8.26
N ALA A 186 -17.94 23.60 7.33
CA ALA A 186 -17.68 23.72 5.90
C ALA A 186 -16.98 25.04 5.49
N GLY A 187 -17.28 26.14 6.19
CA GLY A 187 -16.64 27.45 5.98
C GLY A 187 -15.24 27.57 6.60
N LEU A 188 -14.84 26.64 7.44
CA LEU A 188 -13.55 26.64 8.12
C LEU A 188 -12.49 25.89 7.30
N PRO A 189 -11.20 26.15 7.59
CA PRO A 189 -10.09 25.51 6.90
C PRO A 189 -10.14 23.99 6.98
N PHE A 190 -10.15 23.31 5.83
CA PHE A 190 -10.15 21.83 5.73
C PHE A 190 -8.77 21.28 5.36
N ILE A 191 -8.35 20.24 6.07
CA ILE A 191 -7.07 19.55 5.91
C ILE A 191 -7.35 18.16 5.35
N SER A 192 -6.78 17.82 4.19
CA SER A 192 -6.99 16.55 3.51
C SER A 192 -5.72 15.70 3.44
N PHE A 193 -5.91 14.40 3.24
CA PHE A 193 -4.83 13.50 2.82
C PHE A 193 -4.31 13.86 1.42
N SER A 194 -3.06 13.47 1.17
CA SER A 194 -2.53 13.52 -0.20
C SER A 194 -3.30 12.56 -1.11
N ARG A 195 -3.87 13.09 -2.19
CA ARG A 195 -4.59 12.28 -3.19
C ARG A 195 -3.66 11.25 -3.87
N SER A 196 -2.39 11.56 -4.05
CA SER A 196 -1.42 10.64 -4.62
C SER A 196 -1.06 9.46 -3.70
N LYS A 197 -1.11 9.68 -2.36
CA LYS A 197 -0.78 8.65 -1.37
C LYS A 197 -2.00 7.84 -0.92
N ALA A 198 -3.19 8.44 -0.91
CA ALA A 198 -4.41 7.80 -0.42
C ALA A 198 -5.63 8.10 -1.33
N PRO A 199 -5.58 7.74 -2.64
CA PRO A 199 -6.63 8.10 -3.59
C PRO A 199 -8.01 7.56 -3.19
N GLY A 200 -8.08 6.32 -2.72
CA GLY A 200 -9.32 5.70 -2.28
C GLY A 200 -9.94 6.38 -1.05
N LEU A 201 -9.12 6.82 -0.10
CA LEU A 201 -9.58 7.52 1.10
C LEU A 201 -10.09 8.92 0.75
N VAL A 202 -9.33 9.67 -0.06
CA VAL A 202 -9.75 11.01 -0.52
C VAL A 202 -11.04 10.92 -1.33
N GLY A 203 -11.20 9.91 -2.20
CA GLY A 203 -12.44 9.68 -2.94
C GLY A 203 -13.66 9.46 -2.04
N ARG A 204 -13.49 8.79 -0.89
CA ARG A 204 -14.56 8.61 0.10
C ARG A 204 -14.92 9.92 0.82
N ILE A 205 -13.92 10.73 1.14
CA ILE A 205 -14.12 12.04 1.74
C ILE A 205 -14.86 12.97 0.76
N ASP A 206 -14.49 12.95 -0.52
CA ASP A 206 -15.18 13.71 -1.56
C ASP A 206 -16.64 13.24 -1.73
N GLU A 207 -16.89 11.92 -1.69
CA GLU A 207 -18.25 11.35 -1.71
C GLU A 207 -19.07 11.87 -0.50
N ALA A 208 -18.45 11.91 0.70
CA ALA A 208 -19.11 12.45 1.90
C ALA A 208 -19.52 13.92 1.73
N PHE A 209 -18.66 14.75 1.16
CA PHE A 209 -19.00 16.14 0.87
C PHE A 209 -20.10 16.26 -0.18
N ALA A 210 -20.03 15.48 -1.24
CA ALA A 210 -21.04 15.49 -2.29
C ALA A 210 -22.42 15.06 -1.78
N LEU A 211 -22.51 14.03 -0.92
CA LEU A 211 -23.75 13.55 -0.33
C LEU A 211 -24.41 14.59 0.62
N ASN A 212 -23.62 15.44 1.23
CA ASN A 212 -24.10 16.52 2.10
C ASN A 212 -24.19 17.88 1.37
N ASN A 213 -24.01 17.94 0.04
CA ASN A 213 -24.00 19.16 -0.76
C ASN A 213 -23.04 20.25 -0.25
N LEU A 214 -21.90 19.82 0.30
CA LEU A 214 -20.91 20.71 0.89
C LEU A 214 -19.66 20.84 0.00
N ARG A 215 -19.03 22.00 0.06
CA ARG A 215 -17.72 22.26 -0.57
C ARG A 215 -16.77 22.78 0.51
N PRO A 216 -15.86 21.96 1.02
CA PRO A 216 -14.93 22.40 2.05
C PRO A 216 -13.93 23.42 1.49
N ARG A 217 -13.50 24.33 2.35
CA ARG A 217 -12.41 25.25 2.04
C ARG A 217 -11.08 24.52 2.27
N HIS A 218 -10.55 23.89 1.23
CA HIS A 218 -9.22 23.27 1.30
C HIS A 218 -8.14 24.31 1.55
N ILE A 219 -7.30 24.05 2.58
CA ILE A 219 -6.12 24.87 2.86
C ILE A 219 -4.83 24.08 2.84
N PHE A 220 -4.92 22.75 2.96
CA PHE A 220 -3.76 21.89 3.00
C PHE A 220 -4.10 20.54 2.35
N ASP A 221 -3.39 20.24 1.29
CA ASP A 221 -3.41 18.94 0.62
C ASP A 221 -2.02 18.33 0.72
N GLY A 222 -1.90 17.11 1.31
CA GLY A 222 -0.65 16.42 1.13
C GLY A 222 0.04 15.85 2.36
N GLY A 223 -0.66 15.67 3.47
CA GLY A 223 -0.10 14.99 4.64
C GLY A 223 -0.49 13.52 4.73
N GLY A 224 0.30 12.74 5.49
CA GLY A 224 -0.14 11.50 6.12
C GLY A 224 -0.90 11.81 7.41
N LEU A 225 -1.41 10.76 8.06
CA LEU A 225 -2.22 10.88 9.28
C LEU A 225 -1.51 11.69 10.37
N GLU A 226 -0.24 11.43 10.63
CA GLU A 226 0.53 12.12 11.66
C GLU A 226 0.62 13.64 11.42
N THR A 227 0.85 14.03 10.17
CA THR A 227 0.89 15.46 9.79
C THR A 227 -0.46 16.12 10.01
N ILE A 228 -1.56 15.46 9.60
CA ILE A 228 -2.92 15.97 9.78
C ILE A 228 -3.22 16.14 11.27
N LEU A 229 -2.92 15.16 12.11
CA LEU A 229 -3.15 15.23 13.56
C LEU A 229 -2.38 16.38 14.21
N LYS A 230 -1.11 16.63 13.82
CA LYS A 230 -0.33 17.77 14.30
C LYS A 230 -0.96 19.10 13.92
N LEU A 231 -1.40 19.24 12.67
CA LEU A 231 -2.07 20.46 12.19
C LEU A 231 -3.41 20.71 12.91
N LEU A 232 -4.17 19.64 13.18
CA LEU A 232 -5.41 19.71 13.97
C LEU A 232 -5.12 20.21 15.39
N LEU A 233 -4.14 19.62 16.09
CA LEU A 233 -3.76 20.03 17.46
C LEU A 233 -3.30 21.49 17.54
N MET A 234 -2.73 22.01 16.47
CA MET A 234 -2.37 23.45 16.35
C MET A 234 -3.58 24.36 16.09
N GLY A 235 -4.76 23.79 15.82
CA GLY A 235 -5.97 24.55 15.51
C GLY A 235 -5.99 25.17 14.11
N LEU A 236 -5.23 24.61 13.16
CA LEU A 236 -5.09 25.17 11.81
C LEU A 236 -6.24 24.79 10.87
N GLY A 237 -7.06 23.81 11.27
CA GLY A 237 -8.20 23.38 10.47
C GLY A 237 -8.95 22.20 11.10
N TRP A 238 -9.82 21.61 10.30
CA TRP A 238 -10.55 20.38 10.62
C TRP A 238 -10.34 19.34 9.53
N ALA A 239 -10.59 18.06 9.82
CA ALA A 239 -10.42 16.97 8.87
C ALA A 239 -11.55 15.94 9.00
N ILE A 240 -11.69 15.09 7.98
CA ILE A 240 -12.45 13.83 8.04
C ILE A 240 -11.44 12.70 8.11
N LEU A 241 -11.49 11.92 9.20
CA LEU A 241 -10.55 10.83 9.45
C LEU A 241 -11.30 9.55 9.80
N PRO A 242 -10.72 8.37 9.52
CA PRO A 242 -11.22 7.10 10.02
C PRO A 242 -11.15 7.07 11.56
N TRP A 243 -12.24 6.70 12.21
CA TRP A 243 -12.33 6.70 13.69
C TRP A 243 -11.25 5.88 14.34
N TYR A 244 -11.01 4.68 13.83
CA TYR A 244 -10.06 3.75 14.42
C TYR A 244 -8.62 4.30 14.45
N THR A 245 -8.27 5.13 13.49
CA THR A 245 -6.93 5.75 13.42
C THR A 245 -6.74 6.90 14.39
N VAL A 246 -7.81 7.50 14.86
CA VAL A 246 -7.76 8.70 15.73
C VAL A 246 -8.20 8.42 17.16
N SER A 247 -8.80 7.27 17.44
CA SER A 247 -9.31 6.93 18.76
C SER A 247 -8.25 7.07 19.86
N HIS A 248 -7.02 6.64 19.61
CA HIS A 248 -5.90 6.81 20.54
C HIS A 248 -5.45 8.29 20.68
N ALA A 249 -5.52 9.08 19.61
CA ALA A 249 -5.19 10.50 19.67
C ALA A 249 -6.20 11.32 20.48
N MET A 250 -7.41 10.79 20.69
CA MET A 250 -8.45 11.44 21.50
C MET A 250 -8.13 11.50 22.99
N GLU A 251 -7.17 10.71 23.49
CA GLU A 251 -6.70 10.76 24.90
C GLU A 251 -6.17 12.17 25.26
N ALA A 252 -5.74 12.96 24.28
CA ALA A 252 -5.23 14.31 24.47
C ALA A 252 -6.28 15.33 24.92
N LYS A 253 -7.61 14.99 24.99
CA LYS A 253 -8.74 15.86 25.39
C LYS A 253 -8.85 17.22 24.67
N GLU A 254 -7.97 17.50 23.71
CA GLU A 254 -7.95 18.76 22.94
C GLU A 254 -8.74 18.67 21.64
N LEU A 255 -8.99 17.46 21.17
CA LEU A 255 -9.71 17.20 19.93
C LEU A 255 -11.20 16.93 20.23
N ILE A 256 -12.04 17.44 19.35
CA ILE A 256 -13.49 17.19 19.32
C ILE A 256 -13.79 16.43 18.04
N HIS A 257 -14.69 15.48 18.10
CA HIS A 257 -15.16 14.74 16.95
C HIS A 257 -16.66 14.52 16.99
N PHE A 258 -17.24 14.26 15.81
CA PHE A 258 -18.60 13.77 15.67
C PHE A 258 -18.70 12.85 14.45
N GLU A 259 -19.65 11.92 14.48
CA GLU A 259 -19.92 11.02 13.38
C GLU A 259 -20.54 11.78 12.20
N ILE A 260 -20.16 11.40 10.98
CA ILE A 260 -20.68 12.03 9.77
C ILE A 260 -21.91 11.26 9.31
N PRO A 261 -23.09 11.88 9.34
CA PRO A 261 -24.32 11.23 8.85
C PRO A 261 -24.18 10.95 7.35
N ASN A 262 -24.81 9.85 6.90
CA ASN A 262 -24.90 9.45 5.48
C ASN A 262 -23.64 8.91 4.79
N ILE A 263 -22.52 8.73 5.46
CA ILE A 263 -21.45 7.88 4.91
C ILE A 263 -21.90 6.43 4.97
N LYS A 264 -22.61 5.99 3.93
CA LYS A 264 -23.26 4.66 3.87
C LYS A 264 -22.29 3.48 3.73
N LYS A 265 -21.04 3.71 3.39
CA LYS A 265 -20.07 2.62 3.19
C LYS A 265 -18.96 2.72 4.23
N ARG A 266 -18.98 1.80 5.19
CA ARG A 266 -17.83 1.56 6.06
C ARG A 266 -16.64 1.17 5.20
N ILE A 267 -15.45 1.66 5.55
CA ILE A 267 -14.22 1.15 4.95
C ILE A 267 -13.87 -0.11 5.71
N GLU A 268 -13.80 -1.21 4.99
CA GLU A 268 -13.32 -2.46 5.55
C GLU A 268 -11.80 -2.50 5.44
N ILE A 269 -11.13 -2.76 6.56
CA ILE A 269 -9.74 -3.18 6.58
C ILE A 269 -9.72 -4.67 6.84
N GLY A 270 -8.96 -5.39 6.07
CA GLY A 270 -8.79 -6.81 6.23
C GLY A 270 -7.37 -7.26 5.93
N VAL A 271 -7.15 -8.53 6.17
CA VAL A 271 -5.93 -9.24 5.80
C VAL A 271 -6.13 -9.90 4.45
N ALA A 272 -5.24 -9.62 3.54
CA ALA A 272 -5.11 -10.32 2.27
C ALA A 272 -3.85 -11.20 2.27
N ARG A 273 -3.93 -12.35 1.61
CA ARG A 273 -2.81 -13.27 1.41
C ARG A 273 -3.00 -14.08 0.13
N PRO A 274 -1.94 -14.62 -0.46
CA PRO A 274 -2.07 -15.56 -1.58
C PRO A 274 -2.87 -16.80 -1.18
N LYS A 275 -3.67 -17.33 -2.11
CA LYS A 275 -4.34 -18.62 -1.95
C LYS A 275 -3.31 -19.75 -1.87
N GLY A 276 -3.64 -20.81 -1.14
CA GLY A 276 -2.82 -22.01 -1.04
C GLY A 276 -2.24 -22.31 0.33
N LYS A 277 -1.13 -23.05 0.38
CA LYS A 277 -0.54 -23.53 1.64
C LYS A 277 0.04 -22.37 2.45
N LYS A 278 -0.39 -22.25 3.71
CA LYS A 278 0.11 -21.26 4.66
C LYS A 278 1.41 -21.76 5.30
N SER A 279 2.42 -20.89 5.42
CA SER A 279 3.56 -21.16 6.30
C SER A 279 3.10 -21.16 7.76
N GLU A 280 3.89 -21.77 8.66
CA GLU A 280 3.59 -21.75 10.10
C GLU A 280 3.55 -20.31 10.65
N ALA A 281 4.43 -19.43 10.15
CA ALA A 281 4.44 -18.02 10.52
C ALA A 281 3.14 -17.31 10.11
N VAL A 282 2.63 -17.56 8.89
CA VAL A 282 1.35 -17.00 8.43
C VAL A 282 0.18 -17.53 9.25
N LYS A 283 0.17 -18.83 9.60
CA LYS A 283 -0.88 -19.38 10.45
C LYS A 283 -0.89 -18.75 11.83
N ALA A 284 0.27 -18.72 12.51
CA ALA A 284 0.39 -18.11 13.84
C ALA A 284 -0.05 -16.64 13.83
N PHE A 285 0.30 -15.89 12.79
CA PHE A 285 -0.11 -14.51 12.63
C PHE A 285 -1.64 -14.36 12.47
N LEU A 286 -2.27 -15.21 11.67
CA LEU A 286 -3.73 -15.19 11.51
C LEU A 286 -4.47 -15.56 12.81
N ASP A 287 -3.91 -16.47 13.61
CA ASP A 287 -4.44 -16.85 14.91
C ASP A 287 -4.37 -15.67 15.90
N SER A 288 -3.25 -14.91 15.90
CA SER A 288 -3.13 -13.70 16.73
C SER A 288 -4.13 -12.61 16.32
N ILE A 289 -4.45 -12.49 15.03
CA ILE A 289 -5.50 -11.57 14.56
C ILE A 289 -6.89 -12.01 15.05
N GLN A 290 -7.18 -13.30 15.03
CA GLN A 290 -8.48 -13.80 15.52
C GLN A 290 -8.67 -13.55 17.00
N ALA A 291 -7.61 -13.65 17.79
CA ALA A 291 -7.64 -13.36 19.23
C ALA A 291 -7.96 -11.89 19.56
N LEU A 292 -7.66 -10.95 18.66
CA LEU A 292 -8.02 -9.53 18.83
C LEU A 292 -9.49 -9.23 18.52
N LYS A 293 -10.22 -10.17 17.90
CA LYS A 293 -11.65 -10.01 17.60
C LYS A 293 -12.57 -10.52 18.70
N SER A 294 -12.01 -11.32 19.62
CA SER A 294 -12.71 -11.87 20.78
C SER A 294 -12.58 -10.94 21.99
#